data_22ff5c91b33e0ff1d325f70d294421c7
#
_entry.id   22ff5c91b33e0ff1d325f70d294421c7
#
_cell.length_a   1.000
_cell.length_b   1.000
_cell.length_c   1.000
_cell.angle_alpha   90.00
_cell.angle_beta   90.00
_cell.angle_gamma   90.00
#
_symmetry.space_group_name_H-M   'P 1'
#
loop_
_entity.id
_entity.type
_entity.pdbx_description
1 polymer ?
#
loop_
_entity_poly.entity_id
_entity_poly.type
_entity_poly.pdbx_seq_one_letter_code
_entity_poly.pdbx_strand_id
1 'polypeptide(L)'
;MAPSDENECRRLLTTGFLHNGPAAVRYPRGSGPGASISPGLEPLPIGRGMIRRRGRRVALLAFGAPLAAALEAAEAFDATVADMRFVKPLDEAMLAELARTHEILITIEENAIAGGAGSAVNEWLAAAGFGVRARQLGIPDRFIPHGDRGAQLAECGLDAAGIRRTILRALSGEKAVLGETA
;
A
#
# COMPACT_ATOMS: atom_id res chain seq x y z
N MET A 1 9.64 5.64 -4.50
CA MET A 1 8.72 4.81 -5.31
C MET A 1 8.75 3.38 -4.78
N ALA A 2 7.63 2.66 -4.84
CA ALA A 2 7.50 1.28 -4.36
C ALA A 2 6.74 0.44 -5.40
N PRO A 3 7.44 -0.34 -6.25
CA PRO A 3 6.82 -1.18 -7.25
C PRO A 3 6.09 -2.37 -6.64
N SER A 4 4.98 -2.75 -7.25
CA SER A 4 4.16 -3.88 -6.82
C SER A 4 4.61 -5.23 -7.40
N ASP A 5 5.26 -5.21 -8.54
CA ASP A 5 5.74 -6.38 -9.28
C ASP A 5 6.98 -6.06 -10.15
N GLU A 6 7.49 -7.04 -10.87
CA GLU A 6 8.70 -6.90 -11.70
C GLU A 6 8.52 -5.90 -12.84
N ASN A 7 7.34 -5.85 -13.46
CA ASN A 7 7.06 -4.92 -14.54
C ASN A 7 6.97 -3.48 -14.03
N GLU A 8 6.28 -3.27 -12.92
CA GLU A 8 6.24 -1.97 -12.23
C GLU A 8 7.64 -1.56 -11.75
N CYS A 9 8.46 -2.52 -11.25
CA CYS A 9 9.84 -2.25 -10.84
C CYS A 9 10.67 -1.73 -12.01
N ARG A 10 10.62 -2.40 -13.17
CA ARG A 10 11.31 -1.95 -14.38
C ARG A 10 10.89 -0.54 -14.79
N ARG A 11 9.58 -0.26 -14.81
CA ARG A 11 9.04 1.04 -15.21
C ARG A 11 9.37 2.16 -14.21
N LEU A 12 9.30 1.88 -12.92
CA LEU A 12 9.67 2.86 -11.88
C LEU A 12 11.18 3.12 -11.81
N LEU A 13 12.02 2.11 -12.08
CA LEU A 13 13.45 2.32 -12.28
C LEU A 13 13.72 3.22 -13.48
N THR A 14 13.03 3.00 -14.60
CA THR A 14 13.10 3.87 -15.77
C THR A 14 12.64 5.30 -15.44
N THR A 15 11.54 5.43 -14.67
CA THR A 15 11.05 6.73 -14.20
C THR A 15 12.10 7.46 -13.36
N GLY A 16 12.72 6.75 -12.41
CA GLY A 16 13.76 7.32 -11.56
C GLY A 16 15.02 7.71 -12.32
N PHE A 17 15.41 6.91 -13.32
CA PHE A 17 16.56 7.21 -14.18
C PHE A 17 16.36 8.46 -15.05
N LEU A 18 15.15 8.64 -15.57
CA LEU A 18 14.81 9.79 -16.41
C LEU A 18 14.48 11.05 -15.60
N HIS A 19 14.27 10.92 -14.29
CA HIS A 19 13.97 12.07 -13.43
C HIS A 19 15.22 12.93 -13.22
N ASN A 20 15.09 14.22 -13.43
CA ASN A 20 16.18 15.18 -13.17
C ASN A 20 16.25 15.55 -11.68
N GLY A 21 16.74 14.63 -10.86
CA GLY A 21 16.88 14.81 -9.42
C GLY A 21 17.05 13.49 -8.68
N PRO A 22 17.20 13.51 -7.35
CA PRO A 22 17.31 12.31 -6.56
C PRO A 22 16.04 11.46 -6.66
N ALA A 23 16.20 10.16 -6.87
CA ALA A 23 15.11 9.20 -6.93
C ALA A 23 15.47 7.92 -6.18
N ALA A 24 14.51 7.36 -5.46
CA ALA A 24 14.66 6.07 -4.78
C ALA A 24 13.54 5.11 -5.20
N VAL A 25 13.91 3.88 -5.55
CA VAL A 25 12.96 2.80 -5.85
C VAL A 25 13.23 1.68 -4.85
N ARG A 26 12.26 1.42 -3.97
CA ARG A 26 12.37 0.39 -2.94
C ARG A 26 11.53 -0.83 -3.31
N TYR A 27 12.18 -1.97 -3.40
CA TYR A 27 11.56 -3.27 -3.66
C TYR A 27 12.15 -4.33 -2.72
N PRO A 28 11.40 -5.41 -2.42
CA PRO A 28 11.87 -6.45 -1.52
C PRO A 28 13.01 -7.28 -2.14
N ARG A 29 13.83 -7.88 -1.29
CA ARG A 29 14.73 -8.95 -1.69
C ARG A 29 13.94 -10.25 -1.84
N GLY A 30 14.06 -10.93 -2.98
CA GLY A 30 13.38 -12.18 -3.27
C GLY A 30 12.86 -12.23 -4.70
N SER A 31 12.10 -13.26 -5.01
CA SER A 31 11.39 -13.39 -6.29
C SER A 31 10.10 -12.57 -6.27
N GLY A 32 9.77 -11.95 -7.38
CA GLY A 32 8.48 -11.31 -7.56
C GLY A 32 7.37 -12.31 -7.90
N PRO A 33 6.14 -11.83 -8.12
CA PRO A 33 4.99 -12.70 -8.41
C PRO A 33 5.00 -13.32 -9.82
N GLY A 34 6.00 -13.05 -10.64
CA GLY A 34 6.07 -13.55 -12.01
C GLY A 34 5.27 -12.73 -13.01
N ALA A 35 5.20 -11.42 -12.84
CA ALA A 35 4.47 -10.54 -13.74
C ALA A 35 5.11 -10.50 -15.13
N SER A 36 4.28 -10.47 -16.18
CA SER A 36 4.74 -10.29 -17.56
C SER A 36 5.42 -8.94 -17.73
N ILE A 37 6.63 -8.96 -18.30
CA ILE A 37 7.43 -7.74 -18.52
C ILE A 37 7.05 -7.14 -19.86
N SER A 38 6.66 -5.87 -19.87
CA SER A 38 6.42 -5.09 -21.09
C SER A 38 7.71 -4.91 -21.91
N PRO A 39 7.65 -4.92 -23.24
CA PRO A 39 8.86 -4.88 -24.07
C PRO A 39 9.63 -3.56 -23.99
N GLY A 40 9.01 -2.44 -23.70
CA GLY A 40 9.63 -1.10 -23.67
C GLY A 40 10.22 -0.71 -22.32
N LEU A 41 10.97 0.41 -22.29
CA LEU A 41 11.41 1.12 -21.08
C LEU A 41 10.55 2.38 -20.88
N GLU A 42 9.24 2.19 -20.78
CA GLU A 42 8.30 3.30 -20.63
C GLU A 42 8.24 3.75 -19.17
N PRO A 43 8.51 5.01 -18.86
CA PRO A 43 8.36 5.54 -17.51
C PRO A 43 6.89 5.60 -17.11
N LEU A 44 6.64 5.60 -15.79
CA LEU A 44 5.33 5.90 -15.24
C LEU A 44 5.22 7.39 -14.92
N PRO A 45 4.02 7.99 -15.06
CA PRO A 45 3.80 9.37 -14.65
C PRO A 45 4.08 9.54 -13.16
N ILE A 46 4.95 10.49 -12.80
CA ILE A 46 5.35 10.74 -11.41
C ILE A 46 4.12 11.17 -10.59
N GLY A 47 3.99 10.59 -9.38
CA GLY A 47 2.90 10.88 -8.46
C GLY A 47 1.54 10.34 -8.92
N ARG A 48 1.52 9.33 -9.79
CA ARG A 48 0.28 8.70 -10.26
C ARG A 48 0.20 7.24 -9.87
N GLY A 49 -0.77 6.94 -9.02
CA GLY A 49 -1.19 5.59 -8.70
C GLY A 49 -2.11 4.99 -9.78
N MET A 50 -2.60 3.80 -9.49
CA MET A 50 -3.51 3.08 -10.38
C MET A 50 -4.56 2.31 -9.58
N ILE A 51 -5.84 2.51 -9.88
CA ILE A 51 -6.90 1.65 -9.34
C ILE A 51 -6.82 0.29 -10.02
N ARG A 52 -6.57 -0.76 -9.25
CA ARG A 52 -6.44 -2.14 -9.72
C ARG A 52 -7.76 -2.91 -9.60
N ARG A 53 -8.58 -2.54 -8.66
CA ARG A 53 -9.92 -3.06 -8.44
C ARG A 53 -10.83 -1.96 -7.92
N ARG A 54 -12.05 -1.87 -8.43
CA ARG A 54 -13.08 -0.99 -7.87
C ARG A 54 -14.02 -1.79 -6.98
N GLY A 55 -14.42 -1.20 -5.89
CA GLY A 55 -15.36 -1.74 -4.91
C GLY A 55 -16.02 -0.62 -4.14
N ARG A 56 -16.52 -0.92 -2.95
CA ARG A 56 -17.30 0.01 -2.11
C ARG A 56 -16.78 -0.01 -0.67
N ARG A 57 -17.20 0.96 0.12
CA ARG A 57 -16.99 1.12 1.56
C ARG A 57 -15.54 1.18 2.02
N VAL A 58 -14.67 0.28 1.57
CA VAL A 58 -13.26 0.19 1.98
C VAL A 58 -12.36 0.38 0.77
N ALA A 59 -11.35 1.24 0.89
CA ALA A 59 -10.27 1.34 -0.08
C ALA A 59 -8.94 0.91 0.55
N LEU A 60 -8.28 -0.04 -0.10
CA LEU A 60 -6.94 -0.53 0.24
C LEU A 60 -5.92 0.23 -0.59
N LEU A 61 -5.02 0.96 0.07
CA LEU A 61 -3.99 1.79 -0.54
C LEU A 61 -2.65 1.05 -0.40
N ALA A 62 -2.30 0.24 -1.40
CA ALA A 62 -1.10 -0.59 -1.35
C ALA A 62 0.13 0.16 -1.88
N PHE A 63 1.21 0.14 -1.11
CA PHE A 63 2.52 0.67 -1.49
C PHE A 63 3.49 -0.49 -1.74
N GLY A 64 3.64 -0.87 -3.01
CA GLY A 64 4.57 -1.91 -3.43
C GLY A 64 4.03 -3.34 -3.33
N ALA A 65 4.90 -4.29 -3.01
CA ALA A 65 4.63 -5.73 -3.03
C ALA A 65 3.38 -6.22 -2.28
N PRO A 66 2.87 -5.57 -1.21
CA PRO A 66 1.62 -5.95 -0.57
C PRO A 66 0.38 -5.88 -1.47
N LEU A 67 0.48 -5.30 -2.67
CA LEU A 67 -0.63 -5.19 -3.62
C LEU A 67 -1.30 -6.55 -3.93
N ALA A 68 -0.53 -7.60 -4.12
CA ALA A 68 -1.07 -8.93 -4.42
C ALA A 68 -1.96 -9.45 -3.29
N ALA A 69 -1.48 -9.37 -2.04
CA ALA A 69 -2.24 -9.75 -0.86
C ALA A 69 -3.49 -8.86 -0.65
N ALA A 70 -3.39 -7.57 -0.97
CA ALA A 70 -4.52 -6.65 -0.93
C ALA A 70 -5.60 -6.99 -1.95
N LEU A 71 -5.23 -7.36 -3.19
CA LEU A 71 -6.17 -7.80 -4.22
C LEU A 71 -6.90 -9.08 -3.80
N GLU A 72 -6.17 -10.08 -3.30
CA GLU A 72 -6.77 -11.32 -2.77
C GLU A 72 -7.71 -11.05 -1.59
N ALA A 73 -7.30 -10.20 -0.66
CA ALA A 73 -8.14 -9.85 0.49
C ALA A 73 -9.43 -9.13 0.08
N ALA A 74 -9.34 -8.26 -0.93
CA ALA A 74 -10.44 -7.41 -1.39
C ALA A 74 -11.61 -8.19 -2.00
N GLU A 75 -11.37 -9.39 -2.53
CA GLU A 75 -12.42 -10.21 -3.17
C GLU A 75 -13.58 -10.50 -2.22
N ALA A 76 -13.29 -10.78 -0.95
CA ALA A 76 -14.30 -11.14 0.05
C ALA A 76 -15.13 -9.95 0.55
N PHE A 77 -14.72 -8.71 0.28
CA PHE A 77 -15.30 -7.49 0.88
C PHE A 77 -15.80 -6.46 -0.12
N ASP A 78 -15.76 -6.74 -1.39
CA ASP A 78 -16.04 -5.76 -2.45
C ASP A 78 -15.27 -4.44 -2.22
N ALA A 79 -13.99 -4.54 -1.83
CA ALA A 79 -13.16 -3.38 -1.55
C ALA A 79 -12.47 -2.84 -2.81
N THR A 80 -12.26 -1.53 -2.87
CA THR A 80 -11.36 -0.90 -3.85
C THR A 80 -9.92 -1.21 -3.51
N VAL A 81 -9.07 -1.45 -4.51
CA VAL A 81 -7.62 -1.59 -4.34
C VAL A 81 -6.90 -0.63 -5.26
N ALA A 82 -6.08 0.22 -4.67
CA ALA A 82 -5.21 1.17 -5.35
C ALA A 82 -3.75 0.75 -5.19
N ASP A 83 -3.04 0.66 -6.29
CA ASP A 83 -1.58 0.61 -6.33
C ASP A 83 -1.07 2.05 -6.29
N MET A 84 -0.56 2.44 -5.14
CA MET A 84 -0.15 3.83 -4.91
C MET A 84 1.17 4.20 -5.60
N ARG A 85 2.04 3.23 -5.89
CA ARG A 85 3.32 3.38 -6.60
C ARG A 85 4.29 4.39 -5.96
N PHE A 86 3.81 5.59 -5.66
CA PHE A 86 4.63 6.71 -5.18
C PHE A 86 4.33 7.03 -3.72
N VAL A 87 5.37 6.98 -2.89
CA VAL A 87 5.31 7.49 -1.52
C VAL A 87 5.44 9.01 -1.53
N LYS A 88 6.29 9.52 -2.44
CA LYS A 88 6.47 10.96 -2.66
C LYS A 88 6.82 11.20 -4.14
N PRO A 89 6.08 12.10 -4.82
CA PRO A 89 4.83 12.70 -4.36
C PRO A 89 3.67 11.68 -4.31
N LEU A 90 2.72 11.88 -3.39
CA LEU A 90 1.49 11.11 -3.34
C LEU A 90 0.56 11.47 -4.52
N ASP A 91 -0.30 10.53 -4.93
CA ASP A 91 -1.42 10.85 -5.83
C ASP A 91 -2.57 11.46 -5.03
N GLU A 92 -2.46 12.76 -4.77
CA GLU A 92 -3.44 13.52 -3.98
C GLU A 92 -4.83 13.52 -4.62
N ALA A 93 -4.91 13.51 -5.96
CA ALA A 93 -6.19 13.47 -6.67
C ALA A 93 -6.92 12.14 -6.43
N MET A 94 -6.20 11.02 -6.51
CA MET A 94 -6.74 9.69 -6.20
C MET A 94 -7.11 9.60 -4.72
N LEU A 95 -6.28 10.09 -3.80
CA LEU A 95 -6.59 10.11 -2.38
C LEU A 95 -7.86 10.91 -2.09
N ALA A 96 -8.04 12.08 -2.71
CA ALA A 96 -9.24 12.89 -2.55
C ALA A 96 -10.49 12.18 -3.08
N GLU A 97 -10.41 11.48 -4.24
CA GLU A 97 -11.51 10.66 -4.77
C GLU A 97 -11.89 9.57 -3.76
N LEU A 98 -10.90 8.80 -3.32
CA LEU A 98 -11.15 7.68 -2.41
C LEU A 98 -11.65 8.14 -1.04
N ALA A 99 -11.14 9.24 -0.51
CA ALA A 99 -11.59 9.80 0.76
C ALA A 99 -13.04 10.32 0.73
N ARG A 100 -13.54 10.75 -0.43
CA ARG A 100 -14.94 11.18 -0.59
C ARG A 100 -15.91 10.02 -0.83
N THR A 101 -15.42 8.92 -1.40
CA THR A 101 -16.28 7.83 -1.89
C THR A 101 -16.27 6.58 -1.03
N HIS A 102 -15.36 6.51 -0.04
CA HIS A 102 -15.23 5.35 0.84
C HIS A 102 -15.38 5.74 2.31
N GLU A 103 -15.87 4.81 3.12
CA GLU A 103 -16.03 4.99 4.57
C GLU A 103 -14.69 4.83 5.31
N ILE A 104 -13.81 4.00 4.75
CA ILE A 104 -12.55 3.60 5.39
C ILE A 104 -11.45 3.51 4.33
N LEU A 105 -10.29 4.09 4.64
CA LEU A 105 -9.05 3.88 3.90
C LEU A 105 -8.10 3.01 4.75
N ILE A 106 -7.47 2.02 4.12
CA ILE A 106 -6.45 1.17 4.78
C ILE A 106 -5.18 1.25 3.95
N THR A 107 -4.13 1.89 4.48
CA THR A 107 -2.80 1.88 3.85
C THR A 107 -2.09 0.59 4.18
N ILE A 108 -1.37 0.03 3.22
CA ILE A 108 -0.65 -1.23 3.36
C ILE A 108 0.76 -1.06 2.78
N GLU A 109 1.77 -1.24 3.62
CA GLU A 109 3.17 -1.06 3.23
C GLU A 109 4.09 -2.09 3.89
N GLU A 110 5.08 -2.56 3.17
CA GLU A 110 6.15 -3.40 3.70
C GLU A 110 7.28 -2.51 4.24
N ASN A 111 6.92 -1.67 5.19
CA ASN A 111 7.79 -0.72 5.87
C ASN A 111 7.25 -0.45 7.28
N ALA A 112 8.03 0.19 8.14
CA ALA A 112 7.56 0.60 9.47
C ALA A 112 6.34 1.52 9.36
N ILE A 113 5.33 1.28 10.20
CA ILE A 113 4.12 2.12 10.25
C ILE A 113 4.49 3.55 10.64
N ALA A 114 5.38 3.70 11.65
CA ALA A 114 5.81 5.01 12.12
C ALA A 114 6.67 5.71 11.06
N GLY A 115 6.21 6.86 10.57
CA GLY A 115 6.90 7.63 9.53
C GLY A 115 6.89 7.00 8.13
N GLY A 116 6.11 5.94 7.91
CA GLY A 116 5.96 5.28 6.62
C GLY A 116 5.01 6.02 5.66
N ALA A 117 4.68 5.36 4.55
CA ALA A 117 3.78 5.91 3.52
C ALA A 117 2.37 6.16 4.08
N GLY A 118 1.89 5.32 4.99
CA GLY A 118 0.61 5.51 5.66
C GLY A 118 0.59 6.77 6.54
N SER A 119 1.72 7.14 7.15
CA SER A 119 1.86 8.42 7.88
C SER A 119 1.68 9.62 6.95
N ALA A 120 2.33 9.60 5.78
CA ALA A 120 2.18 10.66 4.78
C ALA A 120 0.73 10.79 4.27
N VAL A 121 0.02 9.67 4.09
CA VAL A 121 -1.41 9.68 3.75
C VAL A 121 -2.23 10.34 4.85
N ASN A 122 -2.01 9.99 6.13
CA ASN A 122 -2.73 10.59 7.25
C ASN A 122 -2.46 12.09 7.39
N GLU A 123 -1.20 12.51 7.25
CA GLU A 123 -0.81 13.91 7.26
C GLU A 123 -1.53 14.69 6.16
N TRP A 124 -1.57 14.15 4.96
CA TRP A 124 -2.27 14.76 3.83
C TRP A 124 -3.79 14.84 4.08
N LEU A 125 -4.42 13.75 4.55
CA LEU A 125 -5.85 13.72 4.86
C LEU A 125 -6.22 14.79 5.90
N ALA A 126 -5.40 14.92 6.95
CA ALA A 126 -5.59 15.92 7.99
C ALA A 126 -5.43 17.34 7.45
N ALA A 127 -4.39 17.61 6.67
CA ALA A 127 -4.13 18.90 6.06
C ALA A 127 -5.23 19.32 5.05
N ALA A 128 -5.76 18.36 4.30
CA ALA A 128 -6.84 18.57 3.34
C ALA A 128 -8.25 18.58 3.97
N GLY A 129 -8.37 18.39 5.29
CA GLY A 129 -9.64 18.46 6.02
C GLY A 129 -10.58 17.24 5.81
N PHE A 130 -10.05 16.09 5.40
CA PHE A 130 -10.84 14.88 5.26
C PHE A 130 -11.04 14.18 6.60
N GLY A 131 -12.31 13.90 6.97
CA GLY A 131 -12.69 13.15 8.17
C GLY A 131 -12.87 11.64 7.95
N VAL A 132 -12.39 11.09 6.84
CA VAL A 132 -12.51 9.66 6.55
C VAL A 132 -11.70 8.83 7.56
N ARG A 133 -12.24 7.70 7.97
CA ARG A 133 -11.50 6.79 8.88
C ARG A 133 -10.32 6.16 8.14
N ALA A 134 -9.12 6.29 8.70
CA ALA A 134 -7.93 5.68 8.16
C ALA A 134 -7.33 4.64 9.11
N ARG A 135 -6.75 3.58 8.57
CA ARG A 135 -5.99 2.54 9.27
C ARG A 135 -4.68 2.32 8.53
N GLN A 136 -3.65 2.00 9.27
CA GLN A 136 -2.34 1.70 8.70
C GLN A 136 -1.99 0.25 8.98
N LEU A 137 -1.57 -0.46 7.94
CA LEU A 137 -0.93 -1.77 8.02
C LEU A 137 0.50 -1.65 7.52
N GLY A 138 1.42 -2.11 8.33
CA GLY A 138 2.84 -2.09 8.05
C GLY A 138 3.60 -2.91 9.07
N ILE A 139 4.91 -2.85 9.01
CA ILE A 139 5.78 -3.51 9.98
C ILE A 139 5.69 -2.73 11.31
N PRO A 140 5.42 -3.40 12.45
CA PRO A 140 5.43 -2.75 13.74
C PRO A 140 6.82 -2.19 14.08
N ASP A 141 6.88 -1.18 14.96
CA ASP A 141 8.15 -0.55 15.37
C ASP A 141 8.94 -1.46 16.33
N ARG A 142 9.35 -2.62 15.81
CA ARG A 142 10.20 -3.62 16.45
C ARG A 142 10.99 -4.40 15.42
N PHE A 143 12.08 -5.02 15.84
CA PHE A 143 12.79 -5.98 14.97
C PHE A 143 11.95 -7.24 14.77
N ILE A 144 11.77 -7.64 13.52
CA ILE A 144 11.14 -8.91 13.17
C ILE A 144 12.23 -9.99 13.15
N PRO A 145 12.04 -11.13 13.84
CA PRO A 145 13.00 -12.22 13.84
C PRO A 145 13.29 -12.71 12.41
N HIS A 146 14.52 -13.20 12.21
CA HIS A 146 14.90 -13.79 10.92
C HIS A 146 14.04 -15.02 10.60
N GLY A 147 13.59 -15.13 9.34
CA GLY A 147 12.73 -16.22 8.91
C GLY A 147 12.37 -16.15 7.42
N ASP A 148 11.48 -17.02 7.02
CA ASP A 148 10.87 -16.95 5.69
C ASP A 148 10.07 -15.67 5.53
N ARG A 149 10.19 -15.02 4.36
CA ARG A 149 9.53 -13.73 4.10
C ARG A 149 8.01 -13.81 4.23
N GLY A 150 7.41 -14.90 3.73
CA GLY A 150 5.96 -15.10 3.83
C GLY A 150 5.49 -15.21 5.27
N ALA A 151 6.23 -15.98 6.10
CA ALA A 151 5.95 -16.10 7.52
C ALA A 151 6.10 -14.76 8.27
N GLN A 152 7.14 -13.97 7.94
CA GLN A 152 7.34 -12.64 8.50
C GLN A 152 6.20 -11.67 8.13
N LEU A 153 5.74 -11.70 6.87
CA LEU A 153 4.60 -10.88 6.43
C LEU A 153 3.31 -11.30 7.14
N ALA A 154 3.07 -12.61 7.31
CA ALA A 154 1.92 -13.13 8.05
C ALA A 154 1.96 -12.73 9.53
N GLU A 155 3.14 -12.77 10.18
CA GLU A 155 3.34 -12.26 11.55
C GLU A 155 2.99 -10.79 11.68
N CYS A 156 3.34 -9.97 10.66
CA CYS A 156 3.01 -8.54 10.62
C CYS A 156 1.57 -8.27 10.16
N GLY A 157 0.78 -9.29 9.81
CA GLY A 157 -0.58 -9.13 9.29
C GLY A 157 -0.64 -8.54 7.89
N LEU A 158 0.44 -8.64 7.12
CA LEU A 158 0.57 -8.12 5.75
C LEU A 158 0.25 -9.17 4.67
N ASP A 159 -0.13 -10.37 5.07
CA ASP A 159 -0.71 -11.38 4.20
C ASP A 159 -2.22 -11.13 3.96
N ALA A 160 -2.82 -11.83 3.00
CA ALA A 160 -4.24 -11.66 2.69
C ALA A 160 -5.16 -11.92 3.90
N ALA A 161 -4.80 -12.89 4.77
CA ALA A 161 -5.57 -13.18 5.97
C ALA A 161 -5.52 -12.04 7.00
N GLY A 162 -4.35 -11.47 7.22
CA GLY A 162 -4.16 -10.30 8.11
C GLY A 162 -4.89 -9.07 7.60
N ILE A 163 -4.83 -8.81 6.30
CA ILE A 163 -5.55 -7.70 5.67
C ILE A 163 -7.07 -7.90 5.83
N ARG A 164 -7.59 -9.13 5.60
CA ARG A 164 -9.02 -9.45 5.83
C ARG A 164 -9.43 -9.19 7.28
N ARG A 165 -8.63 -9.61 8.27
CA ARG A 165 -8.90 -9.32 9.70
C ARG A 165 -8.98 -7.82 9.95
N THR A 166 -8.08 -7.04 9.37
CA THR A 166 -8.09 -5.59 9.52
C THR A 166 -9.32 -4.94 8.88
N ILE A 167 -9.75 -5.40 7.71
CA ILE A 167 -10.99 -4.93 7.07
C ILE A 167 -12.19 -5.20 7.99
N LEU A 168 -12.31 -6.43 8.52
CA LEU A 168 -13.41 -6.80 9.43
C LEU A 168 -13.45 -5.91 10.68
N ARG A 169 -12.32 -5.74 11.36
CA ARG A 169 -12.20 -4.86 12.53
C ARG A 169 -12.55 -3.40 12.21
N ALA A 170 -12.12 -2.92 11.06
CA ALA A 170 -12.43 -1.57 10.63
C ALA A 170 -13.93 -1.36 10.34
N LEU A 171 -14.59 -2.36 9.74
CA LEU A 171 -16.01 -2.35 9.45
C LEU A 171 -16.87 -2.49 10.71
N SER A 172 -16.44 -3.28 11.72
CA SER A 172 -17.16 -3.43 12.99
C SER A 172 -17.05 -2.19 13.89
N GLY A 173 -16.24 -1.22 13.54
CA GLY A 173 -16.02 -0.02 14.36
C GLY A 173 -15.06 -0.23 15.53
N GLU A 174 -14.39 -1.37 15.62
CA GLU A 174 -13.38 -1.63 16.65
C GLU A 174 -12.23 -0.63 16.52
N LYS A 175 -11.86 -0.03 17.66
CA LYS A 175 -10.68 0.85 17.72
C LYS A 175 -9.43 0.00 17.48
N ALA A 176 -8.46 0.54 16.78
CA ALA A 176 -7.14 -0.08 16.71
C ALA A 176 -6.58 -0.17 18.13
N VAL A 177 -6.30 -1.38 18.61
CA VAL A 177 -5.57 -1.55 19.85
C VAL A 177 -4.12 -1.28 19.55
N LEU A 178 -3.63 -0.11 19.99
CA LEU A 178 -2.21 0.21 19.92
C LEU A 178 -1.49 -0.72 20.89
N GLY A 179 -0.76 -1.72 20.38
CA GLY A 179 0.12 -2.54 21.20
C GLY A 179 -0.22 -4.03 21.36
N GLU A 180 -1.30 -4.55 20.79
CA GLU A 180 -1.51 -6.01 20.75
C GLU A 180 -0.88 -6.64 19.51
N THR A 181 0.40 -6.90 19.61
CA THR A 181 1.06 -8.03 18.97
C THR A 181 1.69 -8.85 20.07
N ALA A 182 0.99 -9.88 20.50
CA ALA A 182 1.57 -10.93 21.32
C ALA A 182 2.69 -11.64 20.56
#